data_25870c9cb6c7fd2cac3c0bf2db4e2777
#
_entry.id   25870c9cb6c7fd2cac3c0bf2db4e2777
#
_cell.length_a   1.000
_cell.length_b   1.000
_cell.length_c   1.000
_cell.angle_alpha   90.00
_cell.angle_beta   90.00
_cell.angle_gamma   90.00
#
_symmetry.space_group_name_H-M   'P 1'
#
loop_
_entity.id
_entity.type
_entity.pdbx_description
1 polymer ?
#
loop_
_entity_poly.entity_id
_entity_poly.type
_entity_poly.pdbx_seq_one_letter_code
_entity_poly.pdbx_strand_id
1 'polypeptide(L)'
;MRLVFADMDDTFLTHDKRVGEGNLKAIERMAEAGVEFVPCSGRPVSGIPREALETPATHYAVSSNGAAVNRLGADGEVEVLRRRLMAADDVLAIYDALRGHHVTFDVFVDGTAYAERWRYEHLDEYIADPATVGAYKRMRTLIDEDVPALLAGGEGVEKVTLFWTDEADRDLTLSLIDANPRLTWASSVSNNIEFSDVDATKGSGLVWLAGHLGVPVADTVSFGDNLNDVSMLKAAGTGVAMGNATPEAKAAADEVTLDCDHDGVGAWVMCELDREAAEA
;
A
#
# COMPACT_ATOMS: atom_id res chain seq x y z
N MET A 1 11.74 6.57 19.09
CA MET A 1 11.20 6.29 17.72
C MET A 1 12.31 6.43 16.68
N ARG A 2 12.45 5.49 15.71
CA ARG A 2 13.51 5.52 14.68
C ARG A 2 13.00 5.37 13.25
N LEU A 3 11.93 4.60 13.03
CA LEU A 3 11.28 4.44 11.74
C LEU A 3 9.79 4.72 11.88
N VAL A 4 9.25 5.53 10.98
CA VAL A 4 7.82 5.85 10.89
C VAL A 4 7.28 5.36 9.56
N PHE A 5 6.40 4.38 9.58
CA PHE A 5 5.71 3.85 8.41
C PHE A 5 4.31 4.48 8.31
N ALA A 6 3.94 4.99 7.18
CA ALA A 6 2.60 5.53 6.99
C ALA A 6 1.99 5.02 5.68
N ASP A 7 0.74 4.56 5.74
CA ASP A 7 -0.05 4.43 4.54
C ASP A 7 -0.25 5.78 3.86
N MET A 8 -0.59 5.75 2.57
CA MET A 8 -0.75 6.97 1.78
C MET A 8 -2.20 7.43 1.74
N ASP A 9 -3.07 6.65 1.13
CA ASP A 9 -4.45 7.06 0.86
C ASP A 9 -5.28 7.11 2.14
N ASP A 10 -5.88 8.28 2.43
CA ASP A 10 -6.71 8.51 3.63
C ASP A 10 -5.97 8.31 4.97
N THR A 11 -4.63 8.30 4.93
CA THR A 11 -3.71 8.28 6.08
C THR A 11 -2.75 9.46 6.03
N PHE A 12 -1.69 9.40 5.21
CA PHE A 12 -0.74 10.51 5.03
C PHE A 12 -1.28 11.57 4.06
N LEU A 13 -2.08 11.13 3.08
CA LEU A 13 -2.79 11.99 2.14
C LEU A 13 -4.21 12.25 2.66
N THR A 14 -4.67 13.49 2.49
CA THR A 14 -6.06 13.88 2.73
C THR A 14 -7.03 13.11 1.81
N HIS A 15 -8.33 13.20 2.06
CA HIS A 15 -9.36 12.67 1.15
C HIS A 15 -9.22 13.22 -0.28
N ASP A 16 -8.76 14.47 -0.43
CA ASP A 16 -8.46 15.09 -1.74
C ASP A 16 -7.12 14.65 -2.35
N LYS A 17 -6.44 13.65 -1.74
CA LYS A 17 -5.17 13.07 -2.18
C LYS A 17 -4.02 14.08 -2.23
N ARG A 18 -3.98 15.00 -1.28
CA ARG A 18 -2.89 15.97 -1.08
C ARG A 18 -2.15 15.69 0.22
N VAL A 19 -0.89 16.05 0.29
CA VAL A 19 -0.14 16.05 1.56
C VAL A 19 -0.50 17.31 2.35
N GLY A 20 -0.90 17.14 3.59
CA GLY A 20 -1.21 18.27 4.48
C GLY A 20 0.06 18.98 4.97
N GLU A 21 -0.07 20.27 5.30
CA GLU A 21 1.07 21.08 5.75
C GLU A 21 1.66 20.62 7.09
N GLY A 22 0.82 20.09 7.98
CA GLY A 22 1.26 19.54 9.26
C GLY A 22 2.09 18.26 9.07
N ASN A 23 1.69 17.41 8.14
CA ASN A 23 2.43 16.22 7.77
C ASN A 23 3.80 16.55 7.17
N LEU A 24 3.89 17.58 6.29
CA LEU A 24 5.18 18.03 5.74
C LEU A 24 6.11 18.56 6.83
N LYS A 25 5.61 19.40 7.76
CA LYS A 25 6.40 19.91 8.90
C LYS A 25 6.90 18.78 9.80
N ALA A 26 6.09 17.73 10.00
CA ALA A 26 6.51 16.59 10.79
C ALA A 26 7.65 15.81 10.10
N ILE A 27 7.64 15.68 8.76
CA ILE A 27 8.75 15.07 8.02
C ILE A 27 10.05 15.88 8.19
N GLU A 28 9.99 17.22 8.13
CA GLU A 28 11.16 18.07 8.38
C GLU A 28 11.72 17.83 9.78
N ARG A 29 10.86 17.78 10.79
CA ARG A 29 11.25 17.49 12.18
C ARG A 29 11.80 16.07 12.35
N MET A 30 11.25 15.07 11.66
CA MET A 30 11.80 13.71 11.64
C MET A 30 13.22 13.71 11.08
N ALA A 31 13.47 14.42 9.97
CA ALA A 31 14.81 14.54 9.40
C ALA A 31 15.82 15.15 10.39
N GLU A 32 15.44 16.25 11.08
CA GLU A 32 16.29 16.87 12.11
C GLU A 32 16.59 15.92 13.28
N ALA A 33 15.65 15.07 13.63
CA ALA A 33 15.77 14.08 14.72
C ALA A 33 16.45 12.76 14.29
N GLY A 34 16.78 12.61 12.99
CA GLY A 34 17.34 11.37 12.45
C GLY A 34 16.36 10.21 12.43
N VAL A 35 15.07 10.50 12.31
CA VAL A 35 13.98 9.53 12.17
C VAL A 35 13.66 9.36 10.69
N GLU A 36 13.61 8.11 10.23
CA GLU A 36 13.29 7.74 8.85
C GLU A 36 11.76 7.70 8.65
N PHE A 37 11.26 8.37 7.62
CA PHE A 37 9.88 8.26 7.16
C PHE A 37 9.79 7.27 5.99
N VAL A 38 8.92 6.29 6.11
CA VAL A 38 8.75 5.21 5.13
C VAL A 38 7.32 5.17 4.62
N PRO A 39 7.02 5.70 3.42
CA PRO A 39 5.75 5.46 2.75
C PRO A 39 5.48 3.96 2.59
N CYS A 40 4.29 3.49 2.99
CA CYS A 40 3.92 2.08 2.98
C CYS A 40 2.55 1.91 2.30
N SER A 41 2.53 1.65 0.99
CA SER A 41 1.34 1.78 0.15
C SER A 41 0.96 0.52 -0.62
N GLY A 42 -0.33 0.38 -0.94
CA GLY A 42 -0.81 -0.56 -1.96
C GLY A 42 -0.49 -0.16 -3.40
N ARG A 43 -0.03 1.07 -3.62
CA ARG A 43 0.41 1.57 -4.91
C ARG A 43 1.75 0.95 -5.32
N PRO A 44 2.07 0.85 -6.63
CA PRO A 44 3.44 0.66 -7.06
C PRO A 44 4.27 1.89 -6.62
N VAL A 45 5.57 1.74 -6.47
CA VAL A 45 6.43 2.85 -6.03
C VAL A 45 6.31 4.09 -6.92
N SER A 46 6.15 3.91 -8.22
CA SER A 46 5.90 4.98 -9.20
C SER A 46 4.56 5.72 -9.00
N GLY A 47 3.63 5.14 -8.27
CA GLY A 47 2.32 5.72 -7.95
C GLY A 47 2.26 6.44 -6.60
N ILE A 48 3.34 6.40 -5.79
CA ILE A 48 3.44 7.15 -4.54
C ILE A 48 3.76 8.62 -4.88
N PRO A 49 3.07 9.60 -4.29
CA PRO A 49 3.33 11.02 -4.56
C PRO A 49 4.78 11.42 -4.27
N ARG A 50 5.35 12.25 -5.17
CA ARG A 50 6.72 12.73 -5.02
C ARG A 50 6.92 13.52 -3.73
N GLU A 51 5.91 14.26 -3.29
CA GLU A 51 5.92 15.01 -2.05
C GLU A 51 6.14 14.13 -0.81
N ALA A 52 5.84 12.83 -0.91
CA ALA A 52 6.13 11.85 0.14
C ALA A 52 7.46 11.12 -0.07
N LEU A 53 7.94 10.99 -1.31
CA LEU A 53 9.18 10.30 -1.65
C LEU A 53 10.42 11.21 -1.63
N GLU A 54 10.27 12.45 -2.08
CA GLU A 54 11.39 13.41 -2.25
C GLU A 54 11.52 14.31 -1.01
N THR A 55 11.69 13.70 0.17
CA THR A 55 11.84 14.41 1.44
C THR A 55 13.19 14.09 2.10
N PRO A 56 13.72 14.94 2.97
CA PRO A 56 14.99 14.70 3.64
C PRO A 56 14.94 13.52 4.64
N ALA A 57 13.76 13.03 5.01
CA ALA A 57 13.59 11.88 5.91
C ALA A 57 13.17 10.59 5.18
N THR A 58 13.05 10.60 3.84
CA THR A 58 12.52 9.47 3.07
C THR A 58 13.58 8.88 2.16
N HIS A 59 14.12 7.72 2.53
CA HIS A 59 15.11 6.99 1.72
C HIS A 59 14.62 5.58 1.34
N TYR A 60 13.48 5.16 1.88
CA TYR A 60 12.88 3.84 1.63
C TYR A 60 11.38 3.97 1.41
N ALA A 61 10.81 3.00 0.70
CA ALA A 61 9.36 2.85 0.53
C ALA A 61 8.98 1.38 0.50
N VAL A 62 7.83 1.05 1.10
CA VAL A 62 7.16 -0.24 0.96
C VAL A 62 6.01 -0.05 -0.02
N SER A 63 6.01 -0.80 -1.13
CA SER A 63 5.03 -0.69 -2.20
C SER A 63 4.30 -2.00 -2.46
N SER A 64 3.21 -1.94 -3.24
CA SER A 64 2.40 -3.10 -3.64
C SER A 64 1.97 -3.95 -2.42
N ASN A 65 1.51 -3.30 -1.33
CA ASN A 65 1.15 -3.93 -0.05
C ASN A 65 2.27 -4.76 0.59
N GLY A 66 3.54 -4.43 0.36
CA GLY A 66 4.68 -5.16 0.93
C GLY A 66 5.30 -6.19 0.00
N ALA A 67 4.79 -6.32 -1.23
CA ALA A 67 5.41 -7.16 -2.25
C ALA A 67 6.80 -6.64 -2.66
N ALA A 68 7.04 -5.33 -2.56
CA ALA A 68 8.34 -4.73 -2.78
C ALA A 68 8.75 -3.79 -1.63
N VAL A 69 10.05 -3.84 -1.27
CA VAL A 69 10.69 -2.86 -0.40
C VAL A 69 11.81 -2.21 -1.22
N ASN A 70 11.78 -0.89 -1.28
CA ASN A 70 12.59 -0.12 -2.20
C ASN A 70 13.51 0.83 -1.44
N ARG A 71 14.73 1.04 -1.94
CA ARG A 71 15.60 2.15 -1.59
C ARG A 71 15.49 3.23 -2.68
N LEU A 72 15.37 4.47 -2.24
CA LEU A 72 15.21 5.64 -3.10
C LEU A 72 16.55 6.38 -3.20
N GLY A 73 17.06 6.52 -4.42
CA GLY A 73 18.26 7.30 -4.70
C GLY A 73 17.96 8.79 -4.83
N ALA A 74 18.96 9.64 -4.58
CA ALA A 74 18.84 11.10 -4.65
C ALA A 74 18.52 11.64 -6.06
N ASP A 75 18.78 10.86 -7.10
CA ASP A 75 18.54 11.16 -8.51
C ASP A 75 17.20 10.56 -9.02
N GLY A 76 16.38 10.00 -8.12
CA GLY A 76 15.11 9.36 -8.44
C GLY A 76 15.26 7.90 -8.88
N GLU A 77 16.46 7.32 -8.80
CA GLU A 77 16.63 5.88 -8.98
C GLU A 77 15.93 5.09 -7.87
N VAL A 78 15.35 3.96 -8.24
CA VAL A 78 14.70 3.04 -7.30
C VAL A 78 15.40 1.70 -7.35
N GLU A 79 15.99 1.30 -6.22
CA GLU A 79 16.56 -0.03 -6.05
C GLU A 79 15.60 -0.91 -5.26
N VAL A 80 15.22 -2.05 -5.82
CA VAL A 80 14.39 -3.01 -5.11
C VAL A 80 15.25 -3.89 -4.21
N LEU A 81 15.10 -3.74 -2.90
CA LEU A 81 15.86 -4.49 -1.89
C LEU A 81 15.24 -5.85 -1.57
N ARG A 82 13.93 -5.96 -1.64
CA ARG A 82 13.17 -7.19 -1.39
C ARG A 82 12.00 -7.27 -2.34
N ARG A 83 11.72 -8.48 -2.84
CA ARG A 83 10.48 -8.82 -3.53
C ARG A 83 9.82 -10.05 -2.91
N ARG A 84 8.49 -10.06 -2.87
CA ARG A 84 7.62 -11.19 -2.60
C ARG A 84 6.62 -11.28 -3.74
N LEU A 85 6.78 -12.30 -4.57
CA LEU A 85 6.07 -12.39 -5.84
C LEU A 85 5.23 -13.66 -5.88
N MET A 86 4.01 -13.54 -6.36
CA MET A 86 3.19 -14.69 -6.75
C MET A 86 3.79 -15.32 -8.01
N ALA A 87 3.67 -16.63 -8.13
CA ALA A 87 3.97 -17.31 -9.38
C ALA A 87 2.92 -16.94 -10.44
N ALA A 88 3.36 -16.72 -11.68
CA ALA A 88 2.47 -16.42 -12.80
C ALA A 88 1.35 -17.46 -12.94
N ASP A 89 1.64 -18.76 -12.77
CA ASP A 89 0.66 -19.84 -12.86
C ASP A 89 -0.48 -19.72 -11.83
N ASP A 90 -0.19 -19.25 -10.61
CA ASP A 90 -1.22 -19.03 -9.58
C ASP A 90 -2.17 -17.88 -9.98
N VAL A 91 -1.61 -16.81 -10.53
CA VAL A 91 -2.38 -15.66 -11.01
C VAL A 91 -3.22 -16.04 -12.23
N LEU A 92 -2.63 -16.77 -13.18
CA LEU A 92 -3.32 -17.22 -14.41
C LEU A 92 -4.46 -18.20 -14.11
N ALA A 93 -4.32 -19.05 -13.09
CA ALA A 93 -5.40 -19.94 -12.67
C ALA A 93 -6.65 -19.17 -12.20
N ILE A 94 -6.44 -18.08 -11.43
CA ILE A 94 -7.53 -17.21 -10.99
C ILE A 94 -8.09 -16.39 -12.18
N TYR A 95 -7.22 -15.85 -13.03
CA TYR A 95 -7.63 -15.12 -14.22
C TYR A 95 -8.52 -15.97 -15.13
N ASP A 96 -8.12 -17.23 -15.40
CA ASP A 96 -8.88 -18.15 -16.25
C ASP A 96 -10.23 -18.53 -15.64
N ALA A 97 -10.28 -18.74 -14.33
CA ALA A 97 -11.53 -19.04 -13.62
C ALA A 97 -12.51 -17.87 -13.64
N LEU A 98 -12.00 -16.62 -13.74
CA LEU A 98 -12.81 -15.40 -13.80
C LEU A 98 -13.11 -14.94 -15.25
N ARG A 99 -12.75 -15.73 -16.26
CA ARG A 99 -13.11 -15.43 -17.65
C ARG A 99 -14.63 -15.38 -17.81
N GLY A 100 -15.15 -14.26 -18.34
CA GLY A 100 -16.59 -14.03 -18.53
C GLY A 100 -17.32 -13.54 -17.29
N HIS A 101 -16.66 -13.38 -16.17
CA HIS A 101 -17.17 -12.68 -14.99
C HIS A 101 -16.97 -11.16 -15.09
N HIS A 102 -17.81 -10.42 -14.39
CA HIS A 102 -17.83 -8.95 -14.47
C HIS A 102 -16.89 -8.36 -13.40
N VAL A 103 -15.59 -8.56 -13.61
CA VAL A 103 -14.51 -8.06 -12.73
C VAL A 103 -13.44 -7.37 -13.56
N THR A 104 -12.75 -6.37 -12.99
CA THR A 104 -11.46 -5.90 -13.54
C THR A 104 -10.34 -6.86 -13.15
N PHE A 105 -9.15 -6.75 -13.75
CA PHE A 105 -8.01 -7.58 -13.39
C PHE A 105 -6.71 -6.84 -13.72
N ASP A 106 -6.21 -6.06 -12.76
CA ASP A 106 -4.98 -5.28 -12.93
C ASP A 106 -3.82 -6.03 -12.28
N VAL A 107 -2.74 -6.26 -13.02
CA VAL A 107 -1.56 -6.97 -12.54
C VAL A 107 -0.37 -6.05 -12.33
N PHE A 108 0.36 -6.24 -11.25
CA PHE A 108 1.53 -5.44 -10.88
C PHE A 108 2.79 -6.28 -11.12
N VAL A 109 3.60 -5.83 -12.07
CA VAL A 109 4.85 -6.48 -12.46
C VAL A 109 5.95 -5.42 -12.53
N ASP A 110 7.08 -5.67 -11.89
CA ASP A 110 8.24 -4.79 -11.87
C ASP A 110 7.91 -3.33 -11.52
N GLY A 111 7.08 -3.12 -10.49
CA GLY A 111 6.69 -1.80 -10.02
C GLY A 111 5.73 -1.04 -10.94
N THR A 112 5.17 -1.70 -11.93
CA THR A 112 4.20 -1.15 -12.89
C THR A 112 2.87 -1.89 -12.80
N ALA A 113 1.79 -1.13 -12.72
CA ALA A 113 0.43 -1.68 -12.75
C ALA A 113 -0.08 -1.71 -14.18
N TYR A 114 -0.36 -2.91 -14.69
CA TYR A 114 -0.89 -3.14 -16.03
C TYR A 114 -2.39 -3.44 -15.99
N ALA A 115 -3.15 -2.87 -16.93
CA ALA A 115 -4.58 -3.11 -17.09
C ALA A 115 -4.92 -3.38 -18.55
N GLU A 116 -5.75 -4.38 -18.80
CA GLU A 116 -6.30 -4.63 -20.14
C GLU A 116 -7.17 -3.44 -20.58
N ARG A 117 -6.87 -2.86 -21.75
CA ARG A 117 -7.53 -1.65 -22.26
C ARG A 117 -9.05 -1.75 -22.24
N TRP A 118 -9.61 -2.87 -22.67
CA TRP A 118 -11.07 -3.05 -22.75
C TRP A 118 -11.75 -3.03 -21.38
N ARG A 119 -11.13 -3.55 -20.32
CA ARG A 119 -11.63 -3.48 -18.94
C ARG A 119 -11.52 -2.07 -18.39
N TYR A 120 -10.44 -1.41 -18.76
CA TYR A 120 -10.13 -0.08 -18.28
C TYR A 120 -11.03 1.02 -18.86
N GLU A 121 -11.49 0.86 -20.11
CA GLU A 121 -12.45 1.77 -20.74
C GLU A 121 -13.77 1.79 -19.97
N HIS A 122 -14.12 0.69 -19.29
CA HIS A 122 -15.34 0.49 -18.50
C HIS A 122 -15.15 0.62 -16.99
N LEU A 123 -14.03 1.21 -16.52
CA LEU A 123 -13.72 1.31 -15.08
C LEU A 123 -14.78 2.08 -14.27
N ASP A 124 -15.50 3.00 -14.91
CA ASP A 124 -16.63 3.75 -14.35
C ASP A 124 -17.87 2.90 -14.06
N GLU A 125 -17.98 1.70 -14.62
CA GLU A 125 -19.02 0.74 -14.24
C GLU A 125 -18.76 0.11 -12.85
N TYR A 126 -17.49 0.10 -12.42
CA TYR A 126 -17.03 -0.51 -11.15
C TYR A 126 -16.84 0.53 -10.05
N ILE A 127 -16.38 1.72 -10.38
CA ILE A 127 -16.02 2.76 -9.42
C ILE A 127 -16.93 3.97 -9.66
N ALA A 128 -17.78 4.25 -8.68
CA ALA A 128 -18.76 5.32 -8.79
C ALA A 128 -18.19 6.74 -8.69
N ASP A 129 -17.06 6.91 -7.97
CA ASP A 129 -16.43 8.22 -7.80
C ASP A 129 -15.50 8.55 -8.97
N PRO A 130 -15.79 9.62 -9.77
CA PRO A 130 -14.97 10.01 -10.91
C PRO A 130 -13.53 10.42 -10.54
N ALA A 131 -13.30 10.93 -9.34
CA ALA A 131 -11.96 11.31 -8.89
C ALA A 131 -11.10 10.07 -8.68
N THR A 132 -11.66 9.04 -8.06
CA THR A 132 -11.05 7.72 -7.88
C THR A 132 -10.79 7.05 -9.23
N VAL A 133 -11.78 7.03 -10.14
CA VAL A 133 -11.58 6.55 -11.53
C VAL A 133 -10.40 7.26 -12.18
N GLY A 134 -10.35 8.59 -12.10
CA GLY A 134 -9.26 9.38 -12.66
C GLY A 134 -7.89 9.06 -12.02
N ALA A 135 -7.83 8.80 -10.72
CA ALA A 135 -6.61 8.41 -10.02
C ALA A 135 -6.11 7.03 -10.49
N TYR A 136 -6.99 6.04 -10.53
CA TYR A 136 -6.65 4.71 -11.05
C TYR A 136 -6.18 4.79 -12.50
N LYS A 137 -6.88 5.58 -13.32
CA LYS A 137 -6.52 5.81 -14.74
C LYS A 137 -5.11 6.38 -14.93
N ARG A 138 -4.62 7.20 -14.06
CA ARG A 138 -3.25 7.74 -14.14
C ARG A 138 -2.15 6.76 -13.72
N MET A 139 -2.50 5.75 -12.91
CA MET A 139 -1.54 4.81 -12.32
C MET A 139 -1.41 3.49 -13.09
N ARG A 140 -2.10 3.34 -14.22
CA ARG A 140 -2.10 2.09 -15.00
C ARG A 140 -1.43 2.28 -16.35
N THR A 141 -0.63 1.30 -16.73
CA THR A 141 -0.14 1.12 -18.09
C THR A 141 -1.11 0.20 -18.82
N LEU A 142 -1.68 0.70 -19.94
CA LEU A 142 -2.65 -0.08 -20.71
C LEU A 142 -1.95 -1.05 -21.62
N ILE A 143 -2.44 -2.29 -21.62
CA ILE A 143 -2.05 -3.34 -22.58
C ILE A 143 -3.21 -3.65 -23.52
N ASP A 144 -2.89 -3.92 -24.78
CA ASP A 144 -3.83 -4.34 -25.81
C ASP A 144 -3.92 -5.88 -25.90
N GLU A 145 -2.93 -6.56 -25.39
CA GLU A 145 -2.89 -8.01 -25.12
C GLU A 145 -3.62 -8.36 -23.82
N ASP A 146 -3.87 -9.65 -23.60
CA ASP A 146 -4.45 -10.14 -22.36
C ASP A 146 -3.36 -10.44 -21.30
N VAL A 147 -3.77 -10.60 -20.04
CA VAL A 147 -2.87 -10.91 -18.91
C VAL A 147 -2.02 -12.18 -19.16
N PRO A 148 -2.52 -13.28 -19.75
CA PRO A 148 -1.69 -14.42 -20.11
C PRO A 148 -0.53 -14.08 -21.06
N ALA A 149 -0.75 -13.21 -22.03
CA ALA A 149 0.32 -12.81 -22.95
C ALA A 149 1.37 -11.94 -22.23
N LEU A 150 0.94 -11.03 -21.33
CA LEU A 150 1.84 -10.24 -20.50
C LEU A 150 2.73 -11.13 -19.62
N LEU A 151 2.18 -12.20 -19.04
CA LEU A 151 2.89 -13.09 -18.10
C LEU A 151 3.57 -14.28 -18.79
N ALA A 152 3.58 -14.35 -20.13
CA ALA A 152 4.14 -15.49 -20.88
C ALA A 152 5.67 -15.69 -20.67
N GLY A 153 6.38 -14.64 -20.25
CA GLY A 153 7.80 -14.70 -19.89
C GLY A 153 8.08 -15.34 -18.53
N GLY A 154 7.03 -15.63 -17.72
CA GLY A 154 7.15 -16.21 -16.37
C GLY A 154 7.55 -15.21 -15.30
N GLU A 155 7.32 -13.92 -15.56
CA GLU A 155 7.52 -12.86 -14.57
C GLU A 155 6.66 -13.10 -13.35
N GLY A 156 7.23 -12.86 -12.16
CA GLY A 156 6.50 -12.90 -10.91
C GLY A 156 5.61 -11.68 -10.75
N VAL A 157 4.44 -11.87 -10.15
CA VAL A 157 3.44 -10.82 -9.95
C VAL A 157 3.48 -10.32 -8.52
N GLU A 158 3.65 -9.01 -8.33
CA GLU A 158 3.69 -8.37 -7.01
C GLU A 158 2.31 -8.38 -6.34
N LYS A 159 1.29 -7.98 -7.09
CA LYS A 159 -0.09 -7.84 -6.63
C LYS A 159 -1.04 -7.91 -7.83
N VAL A 160 -2.25 -8.36 -7.57
CA VAL A 160 -3.39 -8.17 -8.46
C VAL A 160 -4.43 -7.32 -7.74
N THR A 161 -5.01 -6.35 -8.45
CA THR A 161 -6.17 -5.59 -7.98
C THR A 161 -7.34 -5.87 -8.91
N LEU A 162 -8.48 -6.21 -8.36
CA LEU A 162 -9.72 -6.34 -9.11
C LEU A 162 -10.86 -5.60 -8.41
N PHE A 163 -11.76 -5.06 -9.21
CA PHE A 163 -13.03 -4.51 -8.77
C PHE A 163 -14.15 -5.43 -9.22
N TRP A 164 -15.20 -5.48 -8.44
CA TRP A 164 -16.39 -6.29 -8.69
C TRP A 164 -17.65 -5.44 -8.55
N THR A 165 -18.73 -5.85 -9.24
CA THR A 165 -20.06 -5.23 -9.17
C THR A 165 -21.10 -6.21 -8.63
N ASP A 166 -20.85 -7.52 -8.75
CA ASP A 166 -21.72 -8.58 -8.25
C ASP A 166 -21.05 -9.31 -7.08
N GLU A 167 -21.78 -9.48 -5.98
CA GLU A 167 -21.29 -10.20 -4.80
C GLU A 167 -20.96 -11.67 -5.09
N ALA A 168 -21.62 -12.30 -6.08
CA ALA A 168 -21.29 -13.65 -6.50
C ALA A 168 -19.88 -13.74 -7.12
N ASP A 169 -19.49 -12.71 -7.90
CA ASP A 169 -18.13 -12.62 -8.47
C ASP A 169 -17.09 -12.36 -7.39
N ARG A 170 -17.44 -11.53 -6.38
CA ARG A 170 -16.60 -11.35 -5.19
C ARG A 170 -16.38 -12.67 -4.47
N ASP A 171 -17.46 -13.38 -4.13
CA ASP A 171 -17.40 -14.62 -3.35
C ASP A 171 -16.63 -15.72 -4.10
N LEU A 172 -16.83 -15.80 -5.41
CA LEU A 172 -16.04 -16.70 -6.27
C LEU A 172 -14.55 -16.34 -6.20
N THR A 173 -14.21 -15.06 -6.37
CA THR A 173 -12.82 -14.59 -6.32
C THR A 173 -12.17 -14.93 -4.99
N LEU A 174 -12.83 -14.62 -3.88
CA LEU A 174 -12.33 -14.93 -2.53
C LEU A 174 -12.14 -16.45 -2.35
N SER A 175 -13.08 -17.27 -2.81
CA SER A 175 -12.98 -18.71 -2.71
C SER A 175 -11.78 -19.29 -3.49
N LEU A 176 -11.44 -18.70 -4.64
CA LEU A 176 -10.29 -19.09 -5.44
C LEU A 176 -8.97 -18.71 -4.75
N ILE A 177 -8.91 -17.51 -4.14
CA ILE A 177 -7.74 -17.07 -3.40
C ILE A 177 -7.54 -17.92 -2.14
N ASP A 178 -8.58 -18.11 -1.34
CA ASP A 178 -8.54 -18.88 -0.09
C ASP A 178 -8.20 -20.37 -0.30
N ALA A 179 -8.49 -20.91 -1.49
CA ALA A 179 -8.09 -22.27 -1.87
C ALA A 179 -6.58 -22.43 -2.08
N ASN A 180 -5.83 -21.33 -2.25
CA ASN A 180 -4.39 -21.37 -2.44
C ASN A 180 -3.65 -20.80 -1.20
N PRO A 181 -3.02 -21.65 -0.36
CA PRO A 181 -2.38 -21.20 0.88
C PRO A 181 -1.14 -20.30 0.66
N ARG A 182 -0.69 -20.11 -0.59
CA ARG A 182 0.38 -19.18 -0.93
C ARG A 182 -0.12 -17.76 -1.13
N LEU A 183 -1.43 -17.54 -1.16
CA LEU A 183 -2.04 -16.25 -1.42
C LEU A 183 -2.68 -15.66 -0.17
N THR A 184 -2.74 -14.35 -0.14
CA THR A 184 -3.52 -13.57 0.83
C THR A 184 -4.25 -12.46 0.09
N TRP A 185 -5.26 -11.89 0.73
CA TRP A 185 -5.98 -10.76 0.17
C TRP A 185 -6.27 -9.68 1.20
N ALA A 186 -6.49 -8.48 0.72
CA ALA A 186 -6.93 -7.33 1.46
C ALA A 186 -7.89 -6.50 0.59
N SER A 187 -8.49 -5.47 1.19
CA SER A 187 -9.28 -4.47 0.48
C SER A 187 -8.80 -3.09 0.90
N SER A 188 -8.75 -2.16 -0.02
CA SER A 188 -8.43 -0.75 0.20
C SER A 188 -9.61 0.19 -0.07
N VAL A 189 -10.66 -0.32 -0.75
CA VAL A 189 -11.94 0.37 -0.97
C VAL A 189 -13.08 -0.65 -0.94
N SER A 190 -14.33 -0.18 -0.82
CA SER A 190 -15.50 -1.02 -0.50
C SER A 190 -15.78 -2.18 -1.46
N ASN A 191 -15.34 -2.09 -2.72
CA ASN A 191 -15.65 -3.08 -3.75
C ASN A 191 -14.43 -3.52 -4.55
N ASN A 192 -13.25 -3.56 -3.90
CA ASN A 192 -12.07 -4.16 -4.50
C ASN A 192 -11.56 -5.36 -3.69
N ILE A 193 -10.81 -6.20 -4.37
CA ILE A 193 -9.99 -7.25 -3.80
C ILE A 193 -8.58 -7.03 -4.33
N GLU A 194 -7.62 -7.00 -3.42
CA GLU A 194 -6.20 -6.98 -3.73
C GLU A 194 -5.58 -8.27 -3.22
N PHE A 195 -5.01 -9.08 -4.08
CA PHE A 195 -4.35 -10.31 -3.63
C PHE A 195 -2.88 -10.34 -4.01
N SER A 196 -2.10 -11.00 -3.17
CA SER A 196 -0.65 -11.07 -3.26
C SER A 196 -0.13 -12.38 -2.65
N ASP A 197 1.17 -12.58 -2.70
CA ASP A 197 1.83 -13.64 -1.93
C ASP A 197 1.49 -13.51 -0.45
N VAL A 198 1.28 -14.64 0.24
CA VAL A 198 0.88 -14.67 1.66
C VAL A 198 1.85 -13.92 2.58
N ASP A 199 3.13 -13.85 2.21
CA ASP A 199 4.17 -13.10 2.93
C ASP A 199 4.32 -11.64 2.44
N ALA A 200 3.55 -11.21 1.45
CA ALA A 200 3.54 -9.84 0.93
C ALA A 200 2.48 -9.01 1.64
N THR A 201 2.77 -8.57 2.86
CA THR A 201 1.91 -7.67 3.62
C THR A 201 2.68 -6.41 4.03
N LYS A 202 1.99 -5.29 4.28
CA LYS A 202 2.63 -4.06 4.78
C LYS A 202 3.42 -4.33 6.06
N GLY A 203 2.89 -5.16 6.96
CA GLY A 203 3.58 -5.57 8.18
C GLY A 203 4.85 -6.38 7.92
N SER A 204 4.84 -7.30 6.96
CA SER A 204 6.05 -8.05 6.61
C SER A 204 7.12 -7.16 5.98
N GLY A 205 6.71 -6.13 5.21
CA GLY A 205 7.59 -5.10 4.67
C GLY A 205 8.25 -4.28 5.77
N LEU A 206 7.47 -3.82 6.75
CA LEU A 206 7.94 -3.11 7.94
C LEU A 206 8.99 -3.92 8.71
N VAL A 207 8.64 -5.15 9.12
CA VAL A 207 9.54 -6.01 9.91
C VAL A 207 10.84 -6.29 9.15
N TRP A 208 10.74 -6.57 7.84
CA TRP A 208 11.92 -6.82 7.03
C TRP A 208 12.82 -5.59 6.93
N LEU A 209 12.25 -4.41 6.66
CA LEU A 209 13.05 -3.18 6.52
C LEU A 209 13.69 -2.79 7.85
N ALA A 210 12.97 -2.87 8.97
CA ALA A 210 13.53 -2.63 10.30
C ALA A 210 14.73 -3.55 10.57
N GLY A 211 14.59 -4.85 10.28
CA GLY A 211 15.69 -5.82 10.40
C GLY A 211 16.87 -5.53 9.47
N HIS A 212 16.60 -5.14 8.22
CA HIS A 212 17.63 -4.77 7.24
C HIS A 212 18.46 -3.55 7.69
N LEU A 213 17.81 -2.58 8.33
CA LEU A 213 18.43 -1.37 8.86
C LEU A 213 19.04 -1.55 10.27
N GLY A 214 18.89 -2.73 10.88
CA GLY A 214 19.34 -3.00 12.25
C GLY A 214 18.58 -2.19 13.31
N VAL A 215 17.31 -1.82 13.02
CA VAL A 215 16.43 -1.11 13.94
C VAL A 215 15.52 -2.11 14.64
N PRO A 216 15.46 -2.14 15.98
CA PRO A 216 14.50 -2.94 16.71
C PRO A 216 13.07 -2.58 16.29
N VAL A 217 12.21 -3.58 16.09
CA VAL A 217 10.79 -3.33 15.76
C VAL A 217 10.11 -2.47 16.83
N ALA A 218 10.51 -2.60 18.10
CA ALA A 218 10.01 -1.75 19.20
C ALA A 218 10.27 -0.25 18.98
N ASP A 219 11.24 0.12 18.13
CA ASP A 219 11.54 1.52 17.79
C ASP A 219 10.81 2.00 16.52
N THR A 220 9.85 1.23 16.02
CA THR A 220 9.04 1.57 14.84
C THR A 220 7.65 2.04 15.22
N VAL A 221 7.12 2.96 14.42
CA VAL A 221 5.72 3.41 14.50
C VAL A 221 5.07 3.19 13.15
N SER A 222 3.78 2.83 13.12
CA SER A 222 3.03 2.72 11.88
C SER A 222 1.69 3.45 11.95
N PHE A 223 1.26 4.03 10.83
CA PHE A 223 -0.02 4.72 10.67
C PHE A 223 -0.82 4.09 9.54
N GLY A 224 -2.12 3.88 9.76
CA GLY A 224 -3.00 3.31 8.75
C GLY A 224 -4.48 3.50 9.09
N ASP A 225 -5.33 3.26 8.10
CA ASP A 225 -6.77 3.48 8.22
C ASP A 225 -7.63 2.30 7.77
N ASN A 226 -7.09 1.34 7.01
CA ASN A 226 -7.89 0.30 6.38
C ASN A 226 -7.38 -1.14 6.64
N LEU A 227 -8.06 -2.12 6.04
CA LEU A 227 -7.79 -3.55 6.26
C LEU A 227 -6.37 -3.97 5.84
N ASN A 228 -5.82 -3.38 4.77
CA ASN A 228 -4.45 -3.65 4.32
C ASN A 228 -3.38 -3.14 5.30
N ASP A 229 -3.76 -2.26 6.25
CA ASP A 229 -2.87 -1.70 7.27
C ASP A 229 -2.83 -2.53 8.55
N VAL A 230 -3.85 -3.35 8.79
CA VAL A 230 -3.96 -4.17 10.01
C VAL A 230 -2.68 -4.95 10.30
N SER A 231 -2.02 -5.45 9.25
CA SER A 231 -0.77 -6.20 9.40
C SER A 231 0.38 -5.35 9.91
N MET A 232 0.52 -4.08 9.46
CA MET A 232 1.60 -3.21 9.93
C MET A 232 1.26 -2.54 11.27
N LEU A 233 -0.01 -2.23 11.54
CA LEU A 233 -0.45 -1.73 12.84
C LEU A 233 -0.14 -2.71 13.97
N LYS A 234 -0.33 -4.02 13.71
CA LYS A 234 0.02 -5.08 14.67
C LYS A 234 1.52 -5.39 14.76
N ALA A 235 2.27 -5.15 13.70
CA ALA A 235 3.67 -5.53 13.62
C ALA A 235 4.62 -4.46 14.16
N ALA A 236 4.24 -3.20 14.15
CA ALA A 236 5.06 -2.10 14.64
C ALA A 236 5.25 -2.14 16.17
N GLY A 237 6.24 -1.42 16.66
CA GLY A 237 6.41 -1.17 18.10
C GLY A 237 5.26 -0.34 18.68
N THR A 238 4.71 0.58 17.87
CA THR A 238 3.47 1.31 18.14
C THR A 238 2.65 1.41 16.87
N GLY A 239 1.46 0.82 16.86
CA GLY A 239 0.49 0.96 15.79
C GLY A 239 -0.49 2.09 16.10
N VAL A 240 -0.65 3.05 15.19
CA VAL A 240 -1.53 4.20 15.35
C VAL A 240 -2.58 4.20 14.25
N ALA A 241 -3.84 4.05 14.59
CA ALA A 241 -4.93 4.16 13.63
C ALA A 241 -5.33 5.62 13.42
N MET A 242 -5.71 5.97 12.19
CA MET A 242 -6.25 7.27 11.87
C MET A 242 -7.64 7.48 12.48
N GLY A 243 -8.03 8.73 12.72
CA GLY A 243 -9.37 9.07 13.23
C GLY A 243 -10.49 8.61 12.30
N ASN A 244 -10.24 8.64 10.98
CA ASN A 244 -11.14 8.13 9.93
C ASN A 244 -11.03 6.61 9.70
N ALA A 245 -10.18 5.89 10.42
CA ALA A 245 -9.92 4.48 10.19
C ALA A 245 -11.15 3.59 10.42
N THR A 246 -11.17 2.44 9.72
CA THR A 246 -12.16 1.39 9.90
C THR A 246 -12.13 0.82 11.31
N PRO A 247 -13.26 0.22 11.80
CA PRO A 247 -13.28 -0.43 13.11
C PRO A 247 -12.19 -1.50 13.27
N GLU A 248 -11.88 -2.24 12.21
CA GLU A 248 -10.87 -3.30 12.19
C GLU A 248 -9.45 -2.74 12.33
N ALA A 249 -9.13 -1.64 11.65
CA ALA A 249 -7.85 -0.96 11.77
C ALA A 249 -7.70 -0.36 13.18
N LYS A 250 -8.73 0.29 13.72
CA LYS A 250 -8.74 0.81 15.10
C LYS A 250 -8.57 -0.30 16.14
N ALA A 251 -9.18 -1.46 15.93
CA ALA A 251 -9.04 -2.60 16.82
C ALA A 251 -7.65 -3.26 16.78
N ALA A 252 -6.89 -3.03 15.71
CA ALA A 252 -5.54 -3.56 15.50
C ALA A 252 -4.44 -2.64 16.03
N ALA A 253 -4.75 -1.37 16.28
CA ALA A 253 -3.80 -0.34 16.70
C ALA A 253 -3.72 -0.24 18.25
N ASP A 254 -2.59 0.30 18.73
CA ASP A 254 -2.38 0.64 20.13
C ASP A 254 -3.00 2.00 20.48
N GLU A 255 -3.00 2.92 19.50
CA GLU A 255 -3.47 4.30 19.68
C GLU A 255 -4.31 4.76 18.47
N VAL A 256 -5.05 5.86 18.66
CA VAL A 256 -5.80 6.54 17.61
C VAL A 256 -5.41 8.00 17.59
N THR A 257 -5.07 8.52 16.40
CA THR A 257 -4.75 9.92 16.16
C THR A 257 -5.93 10.67 15.51
N LEU A 258 -5.69 11.90 15.05
CA LEU A 258 -6.63 12.68 14.25
C LEU A 258 -6.87 12.01 12.89
N ASP A 259 -7.85 12.47 12.14
CA ASP A 259 -8.09 12.01 10.78
C ASP A 259 -7.09 12.60 9.77
N CYS A 260 -7.14 12.10 8.53
CA CYS A 260 -6.20 12.49 7.48
C CYS A 260 -6.35 13.95 7.03
N ASP A 261 -7.54 14.55 7.14
CA ASP A 261 -7.78 15.95 6.77
C ASP A 261 -7.30 16.95 7.84
N HIS A 262 -6.96 16.42 9.04
CA HIS A 262 -6.42 17.17 10.16
C HIS A 262 -4.95 16.82 10.47
N ASP A 263 -4.20 16.36 9.47
CA ASP A 263 -2.77 16.03 9.60
C ASP A 263 -2.46 15.05 10.74
N GLY A 264 -3.30 14.00 10.91
CA GLY A 264 -3.23 13.09 12.05
C GLY A 264 -1.87 12.43 12.24
N VAL A 265 -1.15 12.08 11.17
CA VAL A 265 0.22 11.55 11.23
C VAL A 265 1.16 12.59 11.81
N GLY A 266 1.13 13.81 11.25
CA GLY A 266 1.98 14.92 11.67
C GLY A 266 1.73 15.34 13.12
N ALA A 267 0.46 15.43 13.53
CA ALA A 267 0.08 15.80 14.90
C ALA A 267 0.63 14.80 15.93
N TRP A 268 0.51 13.49 15.67
CA TRP A 268 1.03 12.46 16.55
C TRP A 268 2.56 12.47 16.61
N VAL A 269 3.23 12.52 15.45
CA VAL A 269 4.70 12.52 15.36
C VAL A 269 5.30 13.72 16.07
N MET A 270 4.74 14.92 15.90
CA MET A 270 5.22 16.14 16.56
C MET A 270 5.11 16.01 18.09
N CYS A 271 3.99 15.51 18.60
CA CYS A 271 3.79 15.30 20.03
C CYS A 271 4.83 14.30 20.60
N GLU A 272 5.09 13.20 19.87
CA GLU A 272 6.03 12.17 20.30
C GLU A 272 7.48 12.66 20.28
N LEU A 273 7.90 13.41 19.25
CA LEU A 273 9.23 14.02 19.18
C LEU A 273 9.46 15.03 20.31
N ASP A 274 8.45 15.83 20.65
CA ASP A 274 8.53 16.77 21.76
C ASP A 274 8.62 16.04 23.12
N ARG A 275 7.91 14.91 23.27
CA ARG A 275 8.01 14.06 24.46
C ARG A 275 9.40 13.44 24.61
N GLU A 276 9.95 12.84 23.54
CA GLU A 276 11.29 12.26 23.55
C GLU A 276 12.37 13.30 23.86
N ALA A 277 12.23 14.52 23.31
CA ALA A 277 13.17 15.62 23.58
C ALA A 277 13.12 16.12 25.04
N ALA A 278 11.97 15.99 25.72
CA ALA A 278 11.83 16.38 27.12
C ALA A 278 12.39 15.32 28.08
N GLU A 279 12.50 14.05 27.64
CA GLU A 279 13.03 12.93 28.43
C GLU A 279 14.56 12.73 28.26
N ALA A 280 15.19 13.35 27.26
CA ALA A 280 16.62 13.21 26.92
C ALA A 280 17.50 14.21 27.69
#